data_a9e4dc55b82f82e24caff8adc47fc8ed
#
_entry.id   a9e4dc55b82f82e24caff8adc47fc8ed
#
_cell.length_a   1.000
_cell.length_b   1.000
_cell.length_c   1.000
_cell.angle_alpha   90.00
_cell.angle_beta   90.00
_cell.angle_gamma   90.00
#
_symmetry.space_group_name_H-M   'P 1'
#
loop_
_entity.id
_entity.type
_entity.pdbx_description
1 polymer ?
#
loop_
_entity_poly.entity_id
_entity_poly.type
_entity_poly.pdbx_seq_one_letter_code
_entity_poly.pdbx_strand_id
1 'polypeptide(L)'
;GKTQPSGFAYELFLDEKGEKISKSKGNGITIDQWLEYASPESLSLYMYQNPKRAKKLYKEIVPKTVDEYLDFMEKAKNQNELQLLMNPVWHVHNGLIPQEDTIMSFSMLLNLVEASNADSKELLWKFVKKYKKDISEKEHLIFDNLIGYAIKYFNDVIKLQKKYKKPDTSEKLALEALVKTLNDCNDEMLPEDIQTLIYSTGKEN
;
A
#
# COMPACT_ATOMS: atom_id res chain seq x y z
N GLY A 1 19.91 -28.67 -39.22
CA GLY A 1 18.73 -27.83 -39.04
C GLY A 1 18.88 -27.00 -37.76
N LYS A 2 18.58 -25.72 -37.80
CA LYS A 2 18.58 -24.87 -36.59
C LYS A 2 17.31 -25.20 -35.79
N THR A 3 17.45 -25.50 -34.50
CA THR A 3 16.32 -25.72 -33.61
C THR A 3 15.58 -24.40 -33.41
N GLN A 4 14.26 -24.42 -33.55
CA GLN A 4 13.43 -23.25 -33.31
C GLN A 4 13.51 -22.86 -31.81
N PRO A 5 13.68 -21.57 -31.45
CA PRO A 5 13.72 -21.17 -30.04
C PRO A 5 12.39 -21.50 -29.37
N SER A 6 12.48 -22.02 -28.14
CA SER A 6 11.32 -22.22 -27.28
C SER A 6 10.80 -20.86 -26.78
N GLY A 7 9.50 -20.69 -26.77
CA GLY A 7 8.89 -19.45 -26.29
C GLY A 7 7.43 -19.66 -25.93
N PHE A 8 6.85 -18.65 -25.31
CA PHE A 8 5.41 -18.60 -25.05
C PHE A 8 4.86 -17.19 -25.30
N ALA A 9 3.57 -17.11 -25.62
CA ALA A 9 2.91 -15.83 -25.84
C ALA A 9 2.35 -15.29 -24.51
N TYR A 10 2.56 -14.00 -24.25
CA TYR A 10 1.86 -13.25 -23.21
C TYR A 10 0.48 -12.83 -23.71
N GLU A 11 -0.48 -12.83 -22.80
CA GLU A 11 -1.78 -12.22 -23.03
C GLU A 11 -1.72 -10.68 -22.92
N LEU A 12 -2.81 -10.03 -23.33
CA LEU A 12 -2.91 -8.58 -23.36
C LEU A 12 -2.93 -7.98 -21.94
N PHE A 13 -2.39 -6.75 -21.86
CA PHE A 13 -2.63 -5.89 -20.71
C PHE A 13 -3.85 -5.01 -20.96
N LEU A 14 -4.73 -4.95 -19.97
CA LEU A 14 -6.00 -4.25 -20.01
C LEU A 14 -6.00 -3.10 -19.00
N ASP A 15 -6.74 -2.06 -19.30
CA ASP A 15 -7.02 -0.98 -18.35
C ASP A 15 -8.07 -1.38 -17.31
N GLU A 16 -8.48 -0.44 -16.46
CA GLU A 16 -9.50 -0.63 -15.43
C GLU A 16 -10.83 -1.15 -16.02
N LYS A 17 -11.22 -0.64 -17.20
CA LYS A 17 -12.46 -0.99 -17.91
C LYS A 17 -12.39 -2.30 -18.67
N GLY A 18 -11.20 -2.91 -18.76
CA GLY A 18 -10.96 -4.12 -19.55
C GLY A 18 -10.68 -3.86 -21.02
N GLU A 19 -10.36 -2.61 -21.38
CA GLU A 19 -9.91 -2.26 -22.73
C GLU A 19 -8.40 -2.48 -22.87
N LYS A 20 -7.93 -2.78 -24.08
CA LYS A 20 -6.50 -2.93 -24.36
C LYS A 20 -5.75 -1.64 -24.06
N ILE A 21 -4.67 -1.75 -23.27
CA ILE A 21 -3.77 -0.62 -23.01
C ILE A 21 -3.08 -0.18 -24.29
N SER A 22 -3.06 1.13 -24.50
CA SER A 22 -2.41 1.76 -25.63
C SER A 22 -1.66 3.02 -25.18
N LYS A 23 -0.41 3.18 -25.65
CA LYS A 23 0.39 4.38 -25.36
C LYS A 23 -0.30 5.68 -25.82
N SER A 24 -0.99 5.63 -26.95
CA SER A 24 -1.70 6.81 -27.49
C SER A 24 -2.94 7.18 -26.67
N LYS A 25 -3.58 6.21 -26.00
CA LYS A 25 -4.73 6.46 -25.13
C LYS A 25 -4.32 6.86 -23.70
N GLY A 26 -3.11 6.51 -23.27
CA GLY A 26 -2.64 6.75 -21.90
C GLY A 26 -3.50 6.07 -20.82
N ASN A 27 -4.16 4.96 -21.16
CA ASN A 27 -5.18 4.31 -20.34
C ASN A 27 -4.65 3.18 -19.46
N GLY A 28 -3.36 3.21 -19.10
CA GLY A 28 -2.75 2.23 -18.19
C GLY A 28 -1.65 2.87 -17.37
N ILE A 29 -1.03 2.09 -16.49
CA ILE A 29 0.16 2.50 -15.76
C ILE A 29 1.41 2.05 -16.51
N THR A 30 2.41 2.93 -16.63
CA THR A 30 3.73 2.58 -17.19
C THR A 30 4.61 1.92 -16.12
N ILE A 31 5.72 1.28 -16.54
CA ILE A 31 6.71 0.73 -15.61
C ILE A 31 7.26 1.85 -14.72
N ASP A 32 7.64 2.99 -15.29
CA ASP A 32 8.18 4.12 -14.53
C ASP A 32 7.19 4.62 -13.48
N GLN A 33 5.91 4.74 -13.84
CA GLN A 33 4.86 5.10 -12.89
C GLN A 33 4.63 4.03 -11.81
N TRP A 34 4.77 2.74 -12.14
CA TRP A 34 4.71 1.69 -11.12
C TRP A 34 5.81 1.86 -10.09
N LEU A 35 7.04 2.07 -10.55
CA LEU A 35 8.22 2.21 -9.71
C LEU A 35 8.20 3.46 -8.81
N GLU A 36 7.32 4.40 -9.09
CA GLU A 36 7.04 5.52 -8.17
C GLU A 36 6.28 5.08 -6.91
N TYR A 37 5.52 3.98 -6.98
CA TYR A 37 4.57 3.55 -5.94
C TYR A 37 4.89 2.19 -5.34
N ALA A 38 5.79 1.42 -5.95
CA ALA A 38 6.10 0.05 -5.51
C ALA A 38 7.46 -0.42 -6.04
N SER A 39 7.96 -1.49 -5.44
CA SER A 39 9.24 -2.09 -5.82
C SER A 39 9.18 -2.78 -7.20
N PRO A 40 10.32 -2.90 -7.90
CA PRO A 40 10.41 -3.66 -9.14
C PRO A 40 10.09 -5.14 -8.95
N GLU A 41 10.37 -5.70 -7.76
CA GLU A 41 10.06 -7.09 -7.44
C GLU A 41 8.56 -7.34 -7.39
N SER A 42 7.77 -6.42 -6.85
CA SER A 42 6.30 -6.52 -6.84
C SER A 42 5.73 -6.51 -8.26
N LEU A 43 6.29 -5.68 -9.16
CA LEU A 43 5.91 -5.70 -10.57
C LEU A 43 6.33 -7.01 -11.25
N SER A 44 7.55 -7.47 -10.98
CA SER A 44 8.08 -8.72 -11.52
C SER A 44 7.20 -9.91 -11.12
N LEU A 45 6.79 -9.97 -9.85
CA LEU A 45 5.83 -10.96 -9.36
C LEU A 45 4.52 -10.90 -10.15
N TYR A 46 3.95 -9.71 -10.29
CA TYR A 46 2.71 -9.51 -11.03
C TYR A 46 2.83 -9.98 -12.48
N MET A 47 3.95 -9.69 -13.14
CA MET A 47 4.20 -10.13 -14.51
C MET A 47 4.45 -11.63 -14.64
N TYR A 48 5.15 -12.22 -13.67
CA TYR A 48 5.46 -13.65 -13.64
C TYR A 48 4.23 -14.53 -13.46
N GLN A 49 3.30 -14.13 -12.60
CA GLN A 49 2.09 -14.89 -12.32
C GLN A 49 1.16 -14.95 -13.54
N ASN A 50 0.64 -16.14 -13.86
CA ASN A 50 -0.38 -16.37 -14.87
C ASN A 50 -0.13 -15.62 -16.23
N PRO A 51 1.01 -15.78 -16.90
CA PRO A 51 1.36 -15.01 -18.08
C PRO A 51 0.41 -15.24 -19.27
N LYS A 52 -0.34 -16.35 -19.27
CA LYS A 52 -1.33 -16.70 -20.30
C LYS A 52 -2.72 -16.12 -20.02
N ARG A 53 -2.88 -15.28 -19.00
CA ARG A 53 -4.15 -14.59 -18.69
C ARG A 53 -3.98 -13.10 -18.93
N ALA A 54 -4.99 -12.49 -19.54
CA ALA A 54 -5.07 -11.04 -19.64
C ALA A 54 -5.04 -10.39 -18.24
N LYS A 55 -4.21 -9.37 -18.07
CA LYS A 55 -4.00 -8.69 -16.79
C LYS A 55 -4.41 -7.24 -16.87
N LYS A 56 -5.07 -6.78 -15.85
CA LYS A 56 -5.39 -5.36 -15.70
C LYS A 56 -4.18 -4.63 -15.11
N LEU A 57 -3.72 -3.58 -15.78
CA LEU A 57 -2.55 -2.79 -15.37
C LEU A 57 -2.92 -1.32 -15.26
N TYR A 58 -3.35 -0.90 -14.07
CA TYR A 58 -3.78 0.45 -13.72
C TYR A 58 -3.38 0.76 -12.28
N LYS A 59 -3.46 2.04 -11.85
CA LYS A 59 -2.86 2.47 -10.57
C LYS A 59 -3.45 1.74 -9.36
N GLU A 60 -4.74 1.51 -9.33
CA GLU A 60 -5.46 0.94 -8.19
C GLU A 60 -5.16 -0.55 -7.95
N ILE A 61 -4.49 -1.24 -8.90
CA ILE A 61 -4.02 -2.62 -8.68
C ILE A 61 -2.76 -2.67 -7.82
N VAL A 62 -2.00 -1.57 -7.72
CA VAL A 62 -0.69 -1.52 -7.06
C VAL A 62 -0.76 -1.97 -5.60
N PRO A 63 -1.66 -1.44 -4.74
CA PRO A 63 -1.70 -1.85 -3.34
C PRO A 63 -1.93 -3.35 -3.16
N LYS A 64 -2.87 -3.91 -3.90
CA LYS A 64 -3.17 -5.34 -3.84
C LYS A 64 -1.97 -6.18 -4.27
N THR A 65 -1.27 -5.76 -5.32
CA THR A 65 -0.12 -6.50 -5.84
C THR A 65 1.06 -6.45 -4.87
N VAL A 66 1.28 -5.31 -4.22
CA VAL A 66 2.31 -5.18 -3.18
C VAL A 66 1.98 -6.06 -1.98
N ASP A 67 0.73 -6.08 -1.52
CA ASP A 67 0.31 -6.95 -0.42
C ASP A 67 0.48 -8.44 -0.78
N GLU A 68 0.15 -8.83 -2.00
CA GLU A 68 0.36 -10.20 -2.48
C GLU A 68 1.85 -10.58 -2.52
N TYR A 69 2.72 -9.64 -2.94
CA TYR A 69 4.16 -9.84 -2.91
C TYR A 69 4.68 -10.04 -1.48
N LEU A 70 4.27 -9.22 -0.54
CA LEU A 70 4.64 -9.34 0.88
C LEU A 70 4.15 -10.67 1.48
N ASP A 71 2.96 -11.10 1.13
CA ASP A 71 2.39 -12.40 1.52
C ASP A 71 3.24 -13.58 1.04
N PHE A 72 3.70 -13.55 -0.21
CA PHE A 72 4.57 -14.60 -0.75
C PHE A 72 5.95 -14.59 -0.08
N MET A 73 6.50 -13.43 0.23
CA MET A 73 7.74 -13.32 1.00
C MET A 73 7.61 -13.91 2.39
N GLU A 74 6.53 -13.59 3.11
CA GLU A 74 6.29 -14.12 4.46
C GLU A 74 6.11 -15.64 4.45
N LYS A 75 5.36 -16.17 3.48
CA LYS A 75 5.19 -17.62 3.29
C LYS A 75 6.52 -18.33 3.02
N ALA A 76 7.41 -17.70 2.28
CA ALA A 76 8.71 -18.29 1.92
C ALA A 76 9.58 -18.64 3.14
N LYS A 77 9.48 -17.91 4.23
CA LYS A 77 10.25 -18.13 5.46
C LYS A 77 10.01 -19.50 6.10
N ASN A 78 8.84 -20.07 5.90
CA ASN A 78 8.42 -21.34 6.50
C ASN A 78 8.32 -22.49 5.47
N GLN A 79 8.83 -22.29 4.25
CA GLN A 79 8.76 -23.26 3.17
C GLN A 79 10.04 -24.07 3.05
N ASN A 80 9.91 -25.38 2.76
CA ASN A 80 11.03 -26.24 2.36
C ASN A 80 11.44 -25.97 0.90
N GLU A 81 12.56 -26.55 0.45
CA GLU A 81 13.11 -26.33 -0.89
C GLU A 81 12.10 -26.56 -2.03
N LEU A 82 11.31 -27.65 -1.96
CA LEU A 82 10.31 -27.95 -3.00
C LEU A 82 9.19 -26.92 -3.00
N GLN A 83 8.76 -26.47 -1.84
CA GLN A 83 7.74 -25.41 -1.70
C GLN A 83 8.27 -24.05 -2.17
N LEU A 84 9.56 -23.75 -1.89
CA LEU A 84 10.21 -22.54 -2.38
C LEU A 84 10.26 -22.50 -3.91
N LEU A 85 10.57 -23.62 -4.57
CA LEU A 85 10.55 -23.70 -6.04
C LEU A 85 9.14 -23.44 -6.62
N MET A 86 8.09 -23.68 -5.86
CA MET A 86 6.71 -23.37 -6.25
C MET A 86 6.28 -21.96 -5.87
N ASN A 87 7.07 -21.26 -5.05
CA ASN A 87 6.80 -19.89 -4.64
C ASN A 87 7.33 -18.90 -5.70
N PRO A 88 6.47 -18.07 -6.31
CA PRO A 88 6.92 -17.16 -7.37
C PRO A 88 7.97 -16.15 -6.90
N VAL A 89 7.99 -15.78 -5.62
CA VAL A 89 9.00 -14.87 -5.04
C VAL A 89 10.41 -15.45 -5.12
N TRP A 90 10.56 -16.79 -5.01
CA TRP A 90 11.84 -17.46 -5.23
C TRP A 90 12.46 -17.11 -6.60
N HIS A 91 11.64 -17.14 -7.64
CA HIS A 91 12.09 -16.85 -9.00
C HIS A 91 12.35 -15.36 -9.22
N VAL A 92 11.53 -14.50 -8.64
CA VAL A 92 11.69 -13.03 -8.69
C VAL A 92 13.04 -12.61 -8.07
N HIS A 93 13.42 -13.24 -6.97
CA HIS A 93 14.67 -12.96 -6.26
C HIS A 93 15.85 -13.85 -6.65
N ASN A 94 15.73 -14.66 -7.71
CA ASN A 94 16.78 -15.61 -8.13
C ASN A 94 17.28 -16.50 -6.97
N GLY A 95 16.40 -16.93 -6.09
CA GLY A 95 16.71 -17.76 -4.94
C GLY A 95 17.21 -17.02 -3.69
N LEU A 96 17.41 -15.70 -3.77
CA LEU A 96 17.93 -14.87 -2.67
C LEU A 96 16.82 -14.02 -2.05
N ILE A 97 15.81 -14.66 -1.47
CA ILE A 97 14.66 -13.97 -0.85
C ILE A 97 15.13 -13.20 0.39
N PRO A 98 14.84 -11.89 0.49
CA PRO A 98 15.09 -11.12 1.70
C PRO A 98 14.40 -11.73 2.93
N GLN A 99 15.06 -11.69 4.07
CA GLN A 99 14.57 -12.27 5.33
C GLN A 99 13.96 -11.22 6.26
N GLU A 100 13.71 -10.02 5.75
CA GLU A 100 13.08 -8.95 6.53
C GLU A 100 11.62 -9.31 6.87
N ASP A 101 11.22 -9.04 8.10
CA ASP A 101 9.85 -9.30 8.56
C ASP A 101 8.86 -8.28 8.00
N THR A 102 7.71 -8.77 7.56
CA THR A 102 6.59 -7.90 7.20
C THR A 102 5.97 -7.31 8.46
N ILE A 103 6.17 -6.02 8.68
CA ILE A 103 5.65 -5.31 9.86
C ILE A 103 4.15 -5.11 9.74
N MET A 104 3.71 -4.64 8.58
CA MET A 104 2.29 -4.47 8.21
C MET A 104 2.14 -4.48 6.69
N SER A 105 0.93 -4.71 6.20
CA SER A 105 0.62 -4.69 4.78
C SER A 105 0.68 -3.27 4.20
N PHE A 106 0.82 -3.16 2.90
CA PHE A 106 0.79 -1.87 2.21
C PHE A 106 -0.57 -1.17 2.35
N SER A 107 -1.65 -1.94 2.28
CA SER A 107 -3.00 -1.43 2.53
C SER A 107 -3.16 -0.86 3.95
N MET A 108 -2.55 -1.48 4.97
CA MET A 108 -2.55 -0.93 6.33
C MET A 108 -1.72 0.35 6.42
N LEU A 109 -0.58 0.42 5.72
CA LEU A 109 0.20 1.66 5.64
C LEU A 109 -0.59 2.80 5.00
N LEU A 110 -1.31 2.55 3.92
CA LEU A 110 -2.17 3.55 3.28
C LEU A 110 -3.25 4.08 4.23
N ASN A 111 -3.89 3.19 4.99
CA ASN A 111 -4.86 3.58 6.02
C ASN A 111 -4.19 4.41 7.14
N LEU A 112 -2.96 4.06 7.52
CA LEU A 112 -2.22 4.80 8.53
C LEU A 112 -1.81 6.19 8.03
N VAL A 113 -1.36 6.32 6.78
CA VAL A 113 -1.09 7.62 6.13
C VAL A 113 -2.35 8.48 6.13
N GLU A 114 -3.48 7.89 5.75
CA GLU A 114 -4.77 8.59 5.74
C GLU A 114 -5.18 9.07 7.13
N ALA A 115 -5.15 8.19 8.12
CA ALA A 115 -5.59 8.49 9.49
C ALA A 115 -4.67 9.49 10.20
N SER A 116 -3.36 9.42 9.94
CA SER A 116 -2.36 10.31 10.57
C SER A 116 -2.11 11.59 9.79
N ASN A 117 -2.60 11.67 8.54
CA ASN A 117 -2.25 12.72 7.58
C ASN A 117 -0.71 12.91 7.46
N ALA A 118 0.05 11.81 7.57
CA ALA A 118 1.50 11.84 7.53
C ALA A 118 1.99 12.20 6.13
N ASP A 119 2.84 13.22 6.05
CA ASP A 119 3.46 13.72 4.83
C ASP A 119 4.95 13.37 4.71
N SER A 120 5.53 12.76 5.74
CA SER A 120 6.93 12.36 5.80
C SER A 120 7.12 10.97 6.40
N LYS A 121 8.24 10.33 6.02
CA LYS A 121 8.62 9.01 6.55
C LYS A 121 8.80 9.06 8.06
N GLU A 122 9.46 10.09 8.57
CA GLU A 122 9.76 10.28 9.99
C GLU A 122 8.47 10.33 10.82
N LEU A 123 7.45 11.01 10.32
CA LEU A 123 6.17 11.10 10.99
C LEU A 123 5.46 9.73 10.97
N LEU A 124 5.42 9.05 9.83
CA LEU A 124 4.76 7.75 9.71
C LEU A 124 5.47 6.71 10.58
N TRP A 125 6.81 6.71 10.65
CA TRP A 125 7.59 5.85 11.55
C TRP A 125 7.25 6.04 13.03
N LYS A 126 6.96 7.28 13.47
CA LYS A 126 6.50 7.51 14.84
C LYS A 126 5.20 6.77 15.15
N PHE A 127 4.27 6.74 14.21
CA PHE A 127 3.03 5.98 14.37
C PHE A 127 3.28 4.47 14.33
N VAL A 128 4.09 3.98 13.39
CA VAL A 128 4.44 2.55 13.29
C VAL A 128 5.07 2.05 14.59
N LYS A 129 6.00 2.80 15.19
CA LYS A 129 6.66 2.47 16.47
C LYS A 129 5.72 2.43 17.66
N LYS A 130 4.53 3.05 17.60
CA LYS A 130 3.49 2.87 18.62
C LYS A 130 2.85 1.48 18.58
N TYR A 131 2.76 0.87 17.41
CA TYR A 131 2.22 -0.49 17.25
C TYR A 131 3.27 -1.57 17.52
N LYS A 132 4.51 -1.34 17.14
CA LYS A 132 5.62 -2.30 17.29
C LYS A 132 6.84 -1.54 17.81
N LYS A 133 7.12 -1.66 19.13
CA LYS A 133 8.10 -0.80 19.83
C LYS A 133 9.55 -1.07 19.46
N ASP A 134 9.91 -2.35 19.19
CA ASP A 134 11.29 -2.80 19.01
C ASP A 134 11.68 -2.92 17.53
N ILE A 135 11.39 -1.88 16.74
CA ILE A 135 11.73 -1.85 15.32
C ILE A 135 12.54 -0.60 14.97
N SER A 136 13.45 -0.75 14.02
CA SER A 136 14.34 0.31 13.56
C SER A 136 14.30 0.42 12.03
N GLU A 137 14.34 1.65 11.56
CA GLU A 137 14.40 1.97 10.12
C GLU A 137 15.60 1.34 9.42
N LYS A 138 16.73 1.24 10.15
CA LYS A 138 17.98 0.69 9.60
C LYS A 138 17.94 -0.82 9.41
N GLU A 139 17.13 -1.51 10.18
CA GLU A 139 16.98 -2.97 10.15
C GLU A 139 15.84 -3.41 9.22
N HIS A 140 14.97 -2.48 8.80
CA HIS A 140 13.78 -2.74 7.99
C HIS A 140 13.77 -1.87 6.73
N LEU A 141 14.75 -2.07 5.85
CA LEU A 141 14.93 -1.24 4.65
C LEU A 141 13.82 -1.42 3.62
N ILE A 142 13.31 -2.64 3.47
CA ILE A 142 12.16 -2.92 2.57
C ILE A 142 10.94 -2.18 3.09
N PHE A 143 10.70 -2.25 4.39
CA PHE A 143 9.57 -1.57 5.02
C PHE A 143 9.72 -0.04 4.99
N ASP A 144 10.93 0.50 5.15
CA ASP A 144 11.20 1.93 5.02
C ASP A 144 10.89 2.45 3.60
N ASN A 145 11.24 1.66 2.59
CA ASN A 145 10.86 1.97 1.20
C ASN A 145 9.35 1.91 1.01
N LEU A 146 8.70 0.91 1.61
CA LEU A 146 7.26 0.73 1.54
C LEU A 146 6.50 1.92 2.14
N ILE A 147 7.00 2.49 3.26
CA ILE A 147 6.50 3.73 3.85
C ILE A 147 6.57 4.89 2.84
N GLY A 148 7.70 5.05 2.15
CA GLY A 148 7.85 6.10 1.13
C GLY A 148 6.87 5.94 -0.02
N TYR A 149 6.70 4.71 -0.52
CA TYR A 149 5.72 4.39 -1.55
C TYR A 149 4.29 4.66 -1.10
N ALA A 150 3.94 4.33 0.15
CA ALA A 150 2.60 4.55 0.68
C ALA A 150 2.24 6.04 0.74
N ILE A 151 3.16 6.88 1.24
CA ILE A 151 2.97 8.33 1.29
C ILE A 151 2.77 8.89 -0.12
N LYS A 152 3.64 8.48 -1.07
CA LYS A 152 3.55 8.96 -2.45
C LYS A 152 2.26 8.50 -3.12
N TYR A 153 1.93 7.22 -3.02
CA TYR A 153 0.70 6.67 -3.59
C TYR A 153 -0.55 7.35 -3.01
N PHE A 154 -0.58 7.57 -1.70
CA PHE A 154 -1.68 8.28 -1.06
C PHE A 154 -1.87 9.69 -1.63
N ASN A 155 -0.79 10.47 -1.72
CA ASN A 155 -0.86 11.85 -2.21
C ASN A 155 -1.26 11.93 -3.69
N ASP A 156 -0.70 11.06 -4.54
CA ASP A 156 -0.86 11.14 -5.99
C ASP A 156 -2.11 10.43 -6.51
N VAL A 157 -2.64 9.46 -5.75
CA VAL A 157 -3.77 8.65 -6.20
C VAL A 157 -4.98 8.79 -5.28
N ILE A 158 -4.86 8.43 -3.99
CA ILE A 158 -6.02 8.37 -3.09
C ILE A 158 -6.54 9.77 -2.77
N LYS A 159 -5.65 10.67 -2.38
CA LYS A 159 -6.02 12.04 -1.97
C LYS A 159 -6.72 12.82 -3.07
N LEU A 160 -6.31 12.63 -4.33
CA LEU A 160 -6.90 13.29 -5.49
C LEU A 160 -8.31 12.77 -5.83
N GLN A 161 -8.61 11.53 -5.46
CA GLN A 161 -9.93 10.92 -5.69
C GLN A 161 -10.94 11.26 -4.61
N LYS A 162 -10.49 11.80 -3.45
CA LYS A 162 -11.37 12.16 -2.35
C LYS A 162 -12.28 13.32 -2.71
N LYS A 163 -13.58 13.10 -2.58
CA LYS A 163 -14.59 14.13 -2.69
C LYS A 163 -15.00 14.56 -1.28
N TYR A 164 -14.58 15.73 -0.87
CA TYR A 164 -14.99 16.29 0.41
C TYR A 164 -16.36 16.97 0.26
N LYS A 165 -17.32 16.53 1.07
CA LYS A 165 -18.60 17.25 1.24
C LYS A 165 -18.32 18.45 2.16
N LYS A 166 -18.77 19.65 1.76
CA LYS A 166 -18.77 20.78 2.70
C LYS A 166 -19.79 20.48 3.80
N PRO A 167 -19.43 20.68 5.08
CA PRO A 167 -20.36 20.47 6.17
C PRO A 167 -21.54 21.46 6.05
N ASP A 168 -22.73 21.02 6.38
CA ASP A 168 -23.85 21.92 6.57
C ASP A 168 -23.70 22.73 7.88
N THR A 169 -24.66 23.59 8.18
CA THR A 169 -24.57 24.49 9.34
C THR A 169 -24.49 23.73 10.67
N SER A 170 -25.25 22.63 10.81
CA SER A 170 -25.26 21.80 12.01
C SER A 170 -23.97 21.00 12.14
N GLU A 171 -23.54 20.33 11.03
CA GLU A 171 -22.28 19.60 10.96
C GLU A 171 -21.09 20.53 11.27
N LYS A 172 -21.13 21.78 10.81
CA LYS A 172 -20.06 22.77 11.07
C LYS A 172 -19.98 23.14 12.56
N LEU A 173 -21.12 23.39 13.20
CA LEU A 173 -21.18 23.69 14.63
C LEU A 173 -20.65 22.51 15.48
N ALA A 174 -21.02 21.29 15.13
CA ALA A 174 -20.54 20.08 15.81
C ALA A 174 -19.02 19.91 15.63
N LEU A 175 -18.48 20.15 14.43
CA LEU A 175 -17.03 20.11 14.17
C LEU A 175 -16.28 21.21 14.93
N GLU A 176 -16.79 22.43 15.00
CA GLU A 176 -16.20 23.54 15.77
C GLU A 176 -16.18 23.23 17.27
N ALA A 177 -17.28 22.68 17.81
CA ALA A 177 -17.34 22.21 19.18
C ALA A 177 -16.33 21.10 19.47
N LEU A 178 -16.23 20.11 18.57
CA LEU A 178 -15.27 19.02 18.68
C LEU A 178 -13.83 19.53 18.67
N VAL A 179 -13.47 20.44 17.75
CA VAL A 179 -12.12 21.03 17.69
C VAL A 179 -11.79 21.77 18.98
N LYS A 180 -12.72 22.54 19.51
CA LYS A 180 -12.55 23.24 20.79
C LYS A 180 -12.30 22.25 21.93
N THR A 181 -13.13 21.23 22.04
CA THR A 181 -13.02 20.21 23.08
C THR A 181 -11.70 19.43 23.00
N LEU A 182 -11.24 19.08 21.79
CA LEU A 182 -9.97 18.40 21.59
C LEU A 182 -8.76 19.30 21.91
N ASN A 183 -8.84 20.61 21.64
CA ASN A 183 -7.78 21.56 22.00
C ASN A 183 -7.67 21.77 23.52
N ASP A 184 -8.78 21.62 24.24
CA ASP A 184 -8.83 21.71 25.69
C ASP A 184 -8.39 20.40 26.39
N CYS A 185 -8.15 19.32 25.63
CA CYS A 185 -7.69 18.03 26.13
C CYS A 185 -6.21 18.08 26.55
N ASN A 186 -5.90 17.34 27.62
CA ASN A 186 -4.52 17.12 28.04
C ASN A 186 -3.86 16.02 27.18
N ASP A 187 -2.57 16.18 26.83
CA ASP A 187 -1.78 15.20 26.07
C ASP A 187 -1.68 13.81 26.73
N GLU A 188 -2.06 13.69 28.01
CA GLU A 188 -2.04 12.45 28.76
C GLU A 188 -3.35 11.65 28.71
N MET A 189 -4.38 12.11 27.96
CA MET A 189 -5.65 11.38 27.87
C MET A 189 -5.48 10.02 27.20
N LEU A 190 -6.15 9.01 27.77
CA LEU A 190 -6.18 7.67 27.18
C LEU A 190 -7.01 7.67 25.88
N PRO A 191 -6.69 6.81 24.91
CA PRO A 191 -7.45 6.71 23.65
C PRO A 191 -8.96 6.46 23.86
N GLU A 192 -9.33 5.72 24.91
CA GLU A 192 -10.71 5.40 25.27
C GLU A 192 -11.47 6.64 25.75
N ASP A 193 -10.80 7.53 26.48
CA ASP A 193 -11.38 8.79 26.97
C ASP A 193 -11.59 9.76 25.80
N ILE A 194 -10.64 9.84 24.85
CA ILE A 194 -10.76 10.63 23.64
C ILE A 194 -11.94 10.12 22.78
N GLN A 195 -12.08 8.81 22.65
CA GLN A 195 -13.20 8.22 21.91
C GLN A 195 -14.55 8.57 22.56
N THR A 196 -14.64 8.47 23.89
CA THR A 196 -15.85 8.81 24.65
C THR A 196 -16.19 10.29 24.47
N LEU A 197 -15.18 11.15 24.50
CA LEU A 197 -15.32 12.60 24.30
C LEU A 197 -15.88 12.92 22.89
N ILE A 198 -15.34 12.28 21.84
CA ILE A 198 -15.82 12.46 20.48
C ILE A 198 -17.29 12.07 20.36
N TYR A 199 -17.67 10.92 20.94
CA TYR A 199 -19.06 10.45 20.91
C TYR A 199 -20.02 11.36 21.70
N SER A 200 -19.60 11.88 22.86
CA SER A 200 -20.45 12.79 23.66
C SER A 200 -20.65 14.11 22.92
N THR A 201 -19.60 14.72 22.41
CA THR A 201 -19.70 15.97 21.63
C THR A 201 -20.60 15.83 20.40
N GLY A 202 -20.58 14.67 19.74
CA GLY A 202 -21.44 14.40 18.57
C GLY A 202 -22.91 14.13 18.92
N LYS A 203 -23.24 13.83 20.19
CA LYS A 203 -24.63 13.65 20.65
C LYS A 203 -25.27 14.92 21.16
N GLU A 204 -24.48 15.89 21.60
CA GLU A 204 -24.95 17.16 22.17
C GLU A 204 -25.19 18.24 21.11
N ASN A 205 -24.72 18.04 19.88
CA ASN A 205 -24.84 18.95 18.75
C ASN A 205 -25.47 18.27 17.54
#